data_75a48750be7fa7873e60d422ae8bcd51
#
_entry.id   75a48750be7fa7873e60d422ae8bcd51
#
_cell.length_a   1.000
_cell.length_b   1.000
_cell.length_c   1.000
_cell.angle_alpha   90.00
_cell.angle_beta   90.00
_cell.angle_gamma   90.00
#
_symmetry.space_group_name_H-M   'P 1'
#
loop_
_entity.id
_entity.type
_entity.pdbx_description
1 polymer ?
#
loop_
_entity_poly.entity_id
_entity_poly.type
_entity_poly.pdbx_seq_one_letter_code
_entity_poly.pdbx_strand_id
1 'polypeptide(L)'
;YHPLGSAFDARIYHLLASHWGFVLMSFHLGMHWNNIWAQLKRKMAIDERYKVLWRGACLLCAAYGAYALVKRQFVSYLFLQNQFVFFDFQEPIIFFFVDMIAIMMLCSSIGFVCERLCIRLSVQKHKHNCV
;
A
#
# COMPACT_ATOMS: atom_id res chain seq x y z
N TYR A 1 -29.37 -10.09 25.98
CA TYR A 1 -27.99 -9.65 25.79
C TYR A 1 -27.11 -10.89 25.58
N HIS A 2 -26.79 -11.21 24.31
CA HIS A 2 -25.94 -12.34 23.99
C HIS A 2 -24.49 -11.87 23.91
N PRO A 3 -23.62 -12.21 24.87
CA PRO A 3 -22.21 -11.79 24.88
C PRO A 3 -21.40 -12.38 23.70
N LEU A 4 -21.91 -13.44 23.07
CA LEU A 4 -21.29 -14.07 21.90
C LEU A 4 -21.41 -13.20 20.64
N GLY A 5 -22.46 -12.39 20.48
CA GLY A 5 -22.64 -11.48 19.36
C GLY A 5 -21.63 -10.32 19.40
N SER A 6 -21.41 -9.73 20.56
CA SER A 6 -20.49 -8.58 20.69
C SER A 6 -19.01 -8.95 20.44
N ALA A 7 -18.59 -10.13 20.85
CA ALA A 7 -17.22 -10.62 20.60
C ALA A 7 -16.99 -10.94 19.12
N PHE A 8 -17.99 -11.48 18.44
CA PHE A 8 -17.96 -11.77 17.02
C PHE A 8 -17.90 -10.46 16.20
N ASP A 9 -18.75 -9.49 16.55
CA ASP A 9 -18.76 -8.18 15.92
C ASP A 9 -17.44 -7.43 16.12
N ALA A 10 -16.89 -7.44 17.33
CA ALA A 10 -15.59 -6.83 17.62
C ALA A 10 -14.47 -7.44 16.78
N ARG A 11 -14.49 -8.75 16.54
CA ARG A 11 -13.52 -9.43 15.67
C ARG A 11 -13.62 -8.98 14.23
N ILE A 12 -14.85 -8.85 13.70
CA ILE A 12 -15.09 -8.35 12.33
C ILE A 12 -14.59 -6.92 12.17
N TYR A 13 -14.92 -6.03 13.12
CA TYR A 13 -14.46 -4.64 13.09
C TYR A 13 -12.94 -4.54 13.20
N HIS A 14 -12.32 -5.38 14.02
CA HIS A 14 -10.86 -5.41 14.14
C HIS A 14 -10.19 -5.86 12.84
N LEU A 15 -10.71 -6.90 12.21
CA LEU A 15 -10.22 -7.41 10.93
C LEU A 15 -10.33 -6.34 9.83
N LEU A 16 -11.50 -5.72 9.73
CA LEU A 16 -11.77 -4.67 8.75
C LEU A 16 -10.85 -3.47 8.96
N ALA A 17 -10.78 -2.97 10.19
CA ALA A 17 -9.95 -1.82 10.55
C ALA A 17 -8.46 -2.07 10.29
N SER A 18 -7.98 -3.28 10.55
CA SER A 18 -6.58 -3.66 10.31
C SER A 18 -6.23 -3.62 8.83
N HIS A 19 -7.07 -4.19 7.97
CA HIS A 19 -6.83 -4.22 6.53
C HIS A 19 -6.95 -2.84 5.89
N TRP A 20 -7.99 -2.09 6.24
CA TRP A 20 -8.15 -0.70 5.76
C TRP A 20 -7.07 0.22 6.30
N GLY A 21 -6.70 0.08 7.57
CA GLY A 21 -5.59 0.82 8.17
C GLY A 21 -4.28 0.56 7.46
N PHE A 22 -3.99 -0.71 7.12
CA PHE A 22 -2.80 -1.09 6.36
C PHE A 22 -2.77 -0.43 4.98
N VAL A 23 -3.89 -0.47 4.22
CA VAL A 23 -3.99 0.15 2.90
C VAL A 23 -3.83 1.66 2.98
N LEU A 24 -4.53 2.32 3.91
CA LEU A 24 -4.45 3.77 4.09
C LEU A 24 -3.06 4.24 4.51
N MET A 25 -2.40 3.53 5.43
CA MET A 25 -1.03 3.84 5.85
C MET A 25 -0.05 3.69 4.67
N SER A 26 -0.20 2.64 3.89
CA SER A 26 0.64 2.40 2.71
C SER A 26 0.43 3.47 1.64
N PHE A 27 -0.81 3.86 1.40
CA PHE A 27 -1.17 4.94 0.48
C PHE A 27 -0.60 6.29 0.94
N HIS A 28 -0.75 6.61 2.23
CA HIS A 28 -0.21 7.81 2.84
C HIS A 28 1.32 7.88 2.72
N LEU A 29 2.01 6.77 2.96
CA LEU A 29 3.45 6.65 2.76
C LEU A 29 3.84 6.98 1.32
N GLY A 30 3.07 6.50 0.34
CA GLY A 30 3.28 6.78 -1.08
C GLY A 30 3.13 8.26 -1.43
N MET A 31 2.12 8.93 -0.87
CA MET A 31 1.92 10.37 -1.07
C MET A 31 3.09 11.22 -0.54
N HIS A 32 3.70 10.81 0.57
CA HIS A 32 4.85 11.51 1.15
C HIS A 32 6.21 11.04 0.61
N TRP A 33 6.23 10.12 -0.34
CA TRP A 33 7.44 9.50 -0.86
C TRP A 33 8.45 10.49 -1.42
N ASN A 34 7.97 11.54 -2.12
CA ASN A 34 8.84 12.58 -2.65
C ASN A 34 9.64 13.30 -1.55
N ASN A 35 9.01 13.59 -0.43
CA ASN A 35 9.63 14.26 0.71
C ASN A 35 10.67 13.34 1.38
N ILE A 36 10.32 12.08 1.56
CA ILE A 36 11.21 11.05 2.12
C ILE A 36 12.43 10.87 1.22
N TRP A 37 12.22 10.76 -0.09
CA TRP A 37 13.29 10.60 -1.06
C TRP A 37 14.22 11.81 -1.12
N ALA A 38 13.67 13.03 -1.04
CA ALA A 38 14.47 14.25 -1.01
C ALA A 38 15.37 14.32 0.23
N GLN A 39 14.86 13.92 1.40
CA GLN A 39 15.64 13.84 2.62
C GLN A 39 16.74 12.77 2.56
N LEU A 40 16.41 11.61 2.00
CA LEU A 40 17.34 10.50 1.84
C LEU A 40 18.49 10.87 0.90
N LYS A 41 18.20 11.53 -0.22
CA LYS A 41 19.22 12.04 -1.15
C LYS A 41 20.20 13.00 -0.49
N ARG A 42 19.71 13.90 0.37
CA ARG A 42 20.58 14.85 1.08
C ARG A 42 21.56 14.14 2.02
N LYS A 43 21.13 13.04 2.64
CA LYS A 43 21.95 12.31 3.61
C LYS A 43 22.94 11.34 2.96
N MET A 44 22.56 10.72 1.85
CA MET A 44 23.31 9.59 1.28
C MET A 44 24.06 9.91 -0.03
N ALA A 45 23.96 11.15 -0.57
CA ALA A 45 24.59 11.55 -1.84
C ALA A 45 24.41 10.50 -2.96
N ILE A 46 23.17 10.05 -3.15
CA ILE A 46 22.83 8.95 -4.06
C ILE A 46 23.00 9.43 -5.51
N ASP A 47 23.79 8.68 -6.28
CA ASP A 47 24.05 8.93 -7.68
C ASP A 47 22.81 8.69 -8.57
N GLU A 48 22.68 9.43 -9.67
CA GLU A 48 21.53 9.35 -10.59
C GLU A 48 21.33 7.94 -11.19
N ARG A 49 22.39 7.15 -11.29
CA ARG A 49 22.32 5.76 -11.79
C ARG A 49 21.41 4.86 -10.95
N TYR A 50 21.38 5.09 -9.65
CA TYR A 50 20.54 4.31 -8.74
C TYR A 50 19.04 4.61 -8.87
N LYS A 51 18.67 5.77 -9.43
CA LYS A 51 17.25 6.11 -9.65
C LYS A 51 16.56 5.15 -10.61
N VAL A 52 17.22 4.81 -11.72
CA VAL A 52 16.66 3.90 -12.73
C VAL A 52 16.51 2.49 -12.15
N LEU A 53 17.55 2.03 -11.45
CA LEU A 53 17.54 0.72 -10.77
C LEU A 53 16.44 0.66 -9.71
N TRP A 54 16.29 1.72 -8.91
CA TRP A 54 15.28 1.82 -7.88
C TRP A 54 13.85 1.82 -8.45
N ARG A 55 13.61 2.56 -9.54
CA ARG A 55 12.32 2.53 -10.25
C ARG A 55 11.99 1.16 -10.80
N GLY A 56 12.95 0.48 -11.40
CA GLY A 56 12.80 -0.89 -11.88
C GLY A 56 12.45 -1.86 -10.75
N ALA A 57 13.14 -1.78 -9.62
CA ALA A 57 12.87 -2.60 -8.44
C ALA A 57 11.47 -2.32 -7.86
N CYS A 58 11.06 -1.06 -7.77
CA CYS A 58 9.71 -0.69 -7.31
C CYS A 58 8.61 -1.22 -8.23
N LEU A 59 8.81 -1.17 -9.55
CA LEU A 59 7.86 -1.73 -10.53
C LEU A 59 7.72 -3.24 -10.40
N LEU A 60 8.83 -3.95 -10.23
CA LEU A 60 8.83 -5.40 -10.02
C LEU A 60 8.12 -5.76 -8.71
N CYS A 61 8.42 -5.04 -7.62
CA CYS A 61 7.75 -5.23 -6.34
C CYS A 61 6.25 -4.93 -6.43
N ALA A 62 5.84 -3.89 -7.16
CA ALA A 62 4.44 -3.55 -7.37
C ALA A 62 3.70 -4.63 -8.19
N ALA A 63 4.33 -5.17 -9.24
CA ALA A 63 3.76 -6.27 -10.02
C ALA A 63 3.59 -7.54 -9.17
N TYR A 64 4.60 -7.89 -8.37
CA TYR A 64 4.51 -9.00 -7.43
C TYR A 64 3.45 -8.73 -6.34
N GLY A 65 3.34 -7.49 -5.86
CA GLY A 65 2.31 -7.09 -4.91
C GLY A 65 0.89 -7.26 -5.45
N ALA A 66 0.66 -6.94 -6.73
CA ALA A 66 -0.62 -7.18 -7.38
C ALA A 66 -0.95 -8.69 -7.45
N TYR A 67 0.05 -9.50 -7.77
CA TYR A 67 -0.09 -10.97 -7.75
C TYR A 67 -0.39 -11.49 -6.33
N ALA A 68 0.34 -11.02 -5.32
CA ALA A 68 0.15 -11.42 -3.93
C ALA A 68 -1.24 -11.00 -3.39
N LEU A 69 -1.74 -9.84 -3.82
CA LEU A 69 -3.05 -9.33 -3.48
C LEU A 69 -4.17 -10.27 -3.93
N VAL A 70 -4.05 -10.80 -5.15
CA VAL A 70 -4.97 -11.81 -5.70
C VAL A 70 -4.78 -13.16 -5.02
N LYS A 71 -3.53 -13.62 -4.90
CA LYS A 71 -3.19 -14.91 -4.28
C LYS A 71 -3.71 -15.01 -2.85
N ARG A 72 -3.54 -13.97 -2.06
CA ARG A 72 -3.96 -13.92 -0.65
C ARG A 72 -5.43 -13.56 -0.46
N GLN A 73 -6.20 -13.36 -1.53
CA GLN A 73 -7.58 -12.91 -1.46
C GLN A 73 -7.77 -11.67 -0.56
N PHE A 74 -6.76 -10.80 -0.53
CA PHE A 74 -6.73 -9.61 0.33
C PHE A 74 -7.94 -8.71 0.12
N VAL A 75 -8.41 -8.60 -1.12
CA VAL A 75 -9.61 -7.86 -1.49
C VAL A 75 -10.86 -8.43 -0.82
N SER A 76 -10.96 -9.77 -0.72
CA SER A 76 -12.07 -10.43 -0.04
C SER A 76 -12.14 -10.11 1.46
N TYR A 77 -10.99 -9.96 2.10
CA TYR A 77 -10.91 -9.49 3.49
C TYR A 77 -11.27 -8.01 3.64
N LEU A 78 -10.89 -7.20 2.67
CA LEU A 78 -11.19 -5.77 2.65
C LEU A 78 -12.71 -5.49 2.57
N PHE A 79 -13.43 -6.34 1.85
CA PHE A 79 -14.88 -6.24 1.66
C PHE A 79 -15.70 -7.21 2.51
N LEU A 80 -15.10 -7.81 3.55
CA LEU A 80 -15.76 -8.76 4.46
C LEU A 80 -16.42 -9.97 3.78
N GLN A 81 -15.95 -10.38 2.62
CA GLN A 81 -16.46 -11.57 1.93
C GLN A 81 -16.04 -12.85 2.65
N ASN A 82 -14.88 -12.83 3.33
CA ASN A 82 -14.40 -13.92 4.15
C ASN A 82 -14.30 -13.48 5.61
N GLN A 83 -15.04 -14.16 6.50
CA GLN A 83 -15.05 -13.87 7.93
C GLN A 83 -13.95 -14.62 8.70
N PHE A 84 -13.30 -15.57 8.06
CA PHE A 84 -12.25 -16.39 8.65
C PHE A 84 -10.93 -16.17 7.91
N VAL A 85 -9.88 -15.85 8.66
CA VAL A 85 -8.52 -15.80 8.15
C VAL A 85 -8.01 -17.24 8.11
N PHE A 86 -7.95 -17.84 6.92
CA PHE A 86 -7.27 -19.11 6.72
C PHE A 86 -5.76 -18.86 6.68
N PHE A 87 -5.12 -19.09 7.83
CA PHE A 87 -3.67 -19.09 7.89
C PHE A 87 -3.19 -20.51 7.55
N ASP A 88 -2.48 -20.64 6.43
CA ASP A 88 -1.85 -21.89 6.08
C ASP A 88 -0.58 -22.05 6.91
N PHE A 89 -0.66 -22.90 7.95
CA PHE A 89 0.48 -23.18 8.83
C PHE A 89 1.61 -23.96 8.15
N GLN A 90 1.41 -24.44 6.94
CA GLN A 90 2.43 -25.15 6.17
C GLN A 90 3.33 -24.19 5.37
N GLU A 91 2.87 -22.97 5.11
CA GLU A 91 3.72 -21.95 4.46
C GLU A 91 4.71 -21.35 5.45
N PRO A 92 5.99 -21.14 5.07
CA PRO A 92 6.93 -20.39 5.88
C PRO A 92 6.43 -18.97 6.13
N ILE A 93 6.50 -18.52 7.36
CA ILE A 93 6.07 -17.17 7.80
C ILE A 93 6.74 -16.07 6.97
N ILE A 94 7.97 -16.32 6.50
CA ILE A 94 8.74 -15.40 5.66
C ILE A 94 7.99 -15.03 4.38
N PHE A 95 7.36 -15.99 3.70
CA PHE A 95 6.58 -15.71 2.48
C PHE A 95 5.36 -14.82 2.76
N PHE A 96 4.72 -15.01 3.90
CA PHE A 96 3.62 -14.14 4.32
C PHE A 96 4.08 -12.68 4.47
N PHE A 97 5.20 -12.45 5.14
CA PHE A 97 5.76 -11.10 5.30
C PHE A 97 6.19 -10.48 3.97
N VAL A 98 6.80 -11.26 3.08
CA VAL A 98 7.20 -10.80 1.74
C VAL A 98 5.96 -10.36 0.94
N ASP A 99 4.89 -11.15 0.95
CA ASP A 99 3.64 -10.82 0.29
C ASP A 99 3.02 -9.53 0.86
N MET A 100 3.04 -9.36 2.18
CA MET A 100 2.54 -8.14 2.84
C MET A 100 3.35 -6.90 2.47
N ILE A 101 4.68 -7.00 2.45
CA ILE A 101 5.57 -5.92 2.03
C ILE A 101 5.33 -5.57 0.56
N ALA A 102 5.14 -6.55 -0.30
CA ALA A 102 4.85 -6.34 -1.72
C ALA A 102 3.51 -5.62 -1.94
N ILE A 103 2.47 -5.97 -1.19
CA ILE A 103 1.17 -5.29 -1.21
C ILE A 103 1.33 -3.84 -0.72
N MET A 104 2.11 -3.62 0.34
CA MET A 104 2.41 -2.28 0.84
C MET A 104 3.11 -1.43 -0.21
N MET A 105 4.09 -1.98 -0.92
CA MET A 105 4.80 -1.30 -2.01
C MET A 105 3.87 -0.96 -3.18
N LEU A 106 2.94 -1.85 -3.52
CA LEU A 106 1.91 -1.59 -4.53
C LEU A 106 1.02 -0.41 -4.13
N CYS A 107 0.46 -0.41 -2.92
CA CYS A 107 -0.39 0.66 -2.42
C CYS A 107 0.37 2.00 -2.33
N SER A 108 1.63 1.97 -1.91
CA SER A 108 2.50 3.16 -1.88
C SER A 108 2.77 3.70 -3.29
N SER A 109 2.96 2.82 -4.28
CA SER A 109 3.14 3.22 -5.68
C SER A 109 1.90 3.90 -6.24
N ILE A 110 0.71 3.40 -5.91
CA ILE A 110 -0.57 4.03 -6.28
C ILE A 110 -0.69 5.41 -5.64
N GLY A 111 -0.37 5.54 -4.34
CA GLY A 111 -0.37 6.82 -3.63
C GLY A 111 0.58 7.85 -4.27
N PHE A 112 1.77 7.43 -4.66
CA PHE A 112 2.74 8.26 -5.36
C PHE A 112 2.24 8.75 -6.72
N VAL A 113 1.62 7.88 -7.51
CA VAL A 113 1.03 8.24 -8.81
C VAL A 113 -0.13 9.22 -8.62
N CYS A 114 -1.00 8.98 -7.62
CA CYS A 114 -2.10 9.89 -7.30
C CYS A 114 -1.61 11.29 -6.92
N GLU A 115 -0.60 11.41 -6.08
CA GLU A 115 0.03 12.69 -5.74
C GLU A 115 0.53 13.42 -6.98
N ARG A 116 1.25 12.72 -7.86
CA ARG A 116 1.77 13.29 -9.11
C ARG A 116 0.67 13.79 -10.03
N LEU A 117 -0.41 13.04 -10.16
CA LEU A 117 -1.57 13.46 -10.97
C LEU A 117 -2.27 14.67 -10.37
N CYS A 118 -2.49 14.71 -9.06
CA CYS A 118 -3.09 15.84 -8.37
C CYS A 118 -2.28 17.13 -8.57
N ILE A 119 -0.96 17.05 -8.44
CA ILE A 119 -0.07 18.21 -8.67
C ILE A 119 -0.17 18.71 -10.11
N ARG A 120 -0.15 17.79 -11.10
CA ARG A 120 -0.27 18.16 -12.52
C ARG A 120 -1.60 18.85 -12.82
N LEU A 121 -2.70 18.32 -12.32
CA LEU A 121 -4.04 18.89 -12.52
C LEU A 121 -4.16 20.28 -11.86
N SER A 122 -3.60 20.45 -10.66
CA SER A 122 -3.59 21.73 -9.96
C SER A 122 -2.82 22.80 -10.73
N VAL A 123 -1.64 22.47 -11.28
CA VAL A 123 -0.84 23.39 -12.10
C VAL A 123 -1.56 23.76 -13.39
N GLN A 124 -2.23 22.82 -14.06
CA GLN A 124 -3.01 23.10 -15.26
C GLN A 124 -4.17 24.05 -14.97
N LYS A 125 -4.90 23.83 -13.89
CA LYS A 125 -6.02 24.69 -13.47
C LYS A 125 -5.54 26.12 -13.18
N HIS A 126 -4.39 26.27 -12.55
CA HIS A 126 -3.82 27.60 -12.27
C HIS A 126 -3.43 28.34 -13.56
N LYS A 127 -2.88 27.65 -14.55
CA LYS A 127 -2.56 28.25 -15.88
C LYS A 127 -3.81 28.71 -16.62
N HIS A 128 -4.91 27.96 -16.51
CA HIS A 128 -6.16 28.29 -17.19
C HIS A 128 -6.88 29.51 -16.57
N ASN A 129 -6.69 29.73 -15.28
CA ASN A 129 -7.29 30.86 -14.57
C ASN A 129 -6.47 32.16 -14.68
N CYS A 130 -5.24 32.11 -15.21
CA CYS A 130 -4.38 33.26 -15.42
C CYS A 130 -4.42 33.80 -16.87
N VAL A 131 -5.26 33.24 -17.74
CA VAL A 131 -5.55 33.69 -19.10
C VAL A 131 -6.94 34.29 -19.15
#